data_f442e203f97438009074366a672d9e09
#
_entry.id   f442e203f97438009074366a672d9e09
#
_cell.length_a   1.000
_cell.length_b   1.000
_cell.length_c   1.000
_cell.angle_alpha   90.00
_cell.angle_beta   90.00
_cell.angle_gamma   90.00
#
_symmetry.space_group_name_H-M   'P 1'
#
loop_
_entity.id
_entity.type
_entity.pdbx_description
1 polymer ?
#
loop_
_entity_poly.entity_id
_entity_poly.type
_entity_poly.pdbx_seq_one_letter_code
_entity_poly.pdbx_strand_id
1 'polypeptide(L)'
;MDPIKKITKSLIDFRNARDWKQFHNPKDLALSLTLEAAEVLEHFQWKSKEEIEKYVKSNKDDIGEELADVFNWVLIMSHDIGIDIVKASNKKIEGNKKKYPVAKAKGKHTKYNKL
;
A
#
# COMPACT_ATOMS: atom_id res chain seq x y z
N MET A 1 7.67 14.42 -15.78
CA MET A 1 7.85 13.78 -14.45
C MET A 1 6.98 12.55 -14.41
N ASP A 2 7.52 11.43 -13.96
CA ASP A 2 6.71 10.22 -13.86
C ASP A 2 5.60 10.36 -12.82
N PRO A 3 4.52 9.57 -12.92
CA PRO A 3 3.36 9.72 -12.04
C PRO A 3 3.68 9.58 -10.55
N ILE A 4 4.58 8.67 -10.18
CA ILE A 4 4.95 8.44 -8.77
C ILE A 4 5.66 9.68 -8.19
N LYS A 5 6.60 10.24 -8.92
CA LYS A 5 7.31 11.45 -8.50
C LYS A 5 6.36 12.65 -8.44
N LYS A 6 5.43 12.74 -9.37
CA LYS A 6 4.45 13.83 -9.41
C LYS A 6 3.52 13.78 -8.19
N ILE A 7 2.99 12.61 -7.88
CA ILE A 7 2.12 12.44 -6.71
C ILE A 7 2.91 12.70 -5.43
N THR A 8 4.13 12.19 -5.32
CA THR A 8 5.00 12.42 -4.17
C THR A 8 5.22 13.91 -3.95
N LYS A 9 5.52 14.65 -5.01
CA LYS A 9 5.71 16.10 -4.92
C LYS A 9 4.44 16.79 -4.40
N SER A 10 3.28 16.42 -4.92
CA SER A 10 2.00 16.97 -4.46
C SER A 10 1.76 16.72 -2.98
N LEU A 11 2.08 15.50 -2.50
CA LEU A 11 1.96 15.14 -1.08
C LEU A 11 2.90 15.96 -0.19
N ILE A 12 4.13 16.12 -0.63
CA ILE A 12 5.13 16.89 0.13
C ILE A 12 4.76 18.38 0.16
N ASP A 13 4.31 18.93 -0.96
CA ASP A 13 3.82 20.32 -1.02
C ASP A 13 2.62 20.51 -0.10
N PHE A 14 1.68 19.58 -0.09
CA PHE A 14 0.52 19.58 0.79
C PHE A 14 0.95 19.61 2.26
N ARG A 15 1.87 18.73 2.63
CA ARG A 15 2.40 18.62 3.99
C ARG A 15 3.14 19.90 4.42
N ASN A 16 3.98 20.41 3.54
CA ASN A 16 4.79 21.61 3.83
C ASN A 16 3.93 22.86 4.01
N ALA A 17 2.88 23.01 3.20
CA ALA A 17 1.95 24.13 3.32
C ALA A 17 1.27 24.19 4.69
N ARG A 18 1.17 23.05 5.39
CA ARG A 18 0.51 22.91 6.70
C ARG A 18 1.50 22.78 7.85
N ASP A 19 2.78 22.82 7.55
CA ASP A 19 3.85 22.64 8.55
C ASP A 19 3.71 21.31 9.33
N TRP A 20 3.31 20.25 8.62
CA TRP A 20 3.08 18.95 9.22
C TRP A 20 4.32 18.04 9.25
N LYS A 21 5.40 18.43 8.56
CA LYS A 21 6.66 17.65 8.57
C LYS A 21 7.16 17.41 9.99
N GLN A 22 6.99 18.37 10.87
CA GLN A 22 7.42 18.28 12.26
C GLN A 22 6.80 17.09 13.03
N PHE A 23 5.64 16.61 12.59
CA PHE A 23 4.94 15.47 13.21
C PHE A 23 5.29 14.13 12.56
N HIS A 24 6.05 14.14 11.46
CA HIS A 24 6.36 12.94 10.69
C HIS A 24 7.75 12.41 10.99
N ASN A 25 7.81 11.25 11.60
CA ASN A 25 9.01 10.44 11.76
C ASN A 25 8.67 9.00 11.31
N PRO A 26 9.66 8.12 11.08
CA PRO A 26 9.38 6.79 10.55
C PRO A 26 8.36 5.98 11.35
N LYS A 27 8.39 6.08 12.67
CA LYS A 27 7.44 5.36 13.53
C LYS A 27 6.00 5.87 13.33
N ASP A 28 5.81 7.18 13.36
CA ASP A 28 4.48 7.77 13.22
C ASP A 28 3.93 7.62 11.79
N LEU A 29 4.80 7.64 10.80
CA LEU A 29 4.41 7.34 9.41
C LEU A 29 3.97 5.88 9.28
N ALA A 30 4.71 4.95 9.87
CA ALA A 30 4.35 3.53 9.87
C ALA A 30 3.03 3.29 10.62
N LEU A 31 2.82 3.99 11.73
CA LEU A 31 1.56 3.93 12.48
C LEU A 31 0.39 4.40 11.61
N SER A 32 0.53 5.54 10.95
CA SER A 32 -0.50 6.08 10.05
C SER A 32 -0.80 5.12 8.91
N LEU A 33 0.24 4.54 8.31
CA LEU A 33 0.10 3.52 7.26
C LEU A 33 -0.70 2.32 7.76
N THR A 34 -0.41 1.84 8.97
CA THR A 34 -1.10 0.70 9.58
C THR A 34 -2.57 1.01 9.83
N LEU A 35 -2.88 2.20 10.33
CA LEU A 35 -4.26 2.62 10.60
C LEU A 35 -5.06 2.72 9.30
N GLU A 36 -4.48 3.26 8.24
CA GLU A 36 -5.16 3.35 6.95
C GLU A 36 -5.37 1.96 6.33
N ALA A 37 -4.41 1.06 6.48
CA ALA A 37 -4.58 -0.33 6.04
C ALA A 37 -5.73 -1.01 6.79
N ALA A 38 -5.88 -0.73 8.08
CA ALA A 38 -6.99 -1.25 8.87
C ALA A 38 -8.35 -0.71 8.38
N GLU A 39 -8.41 0.53 7.91
CA GLU A 39 -9.63 1.09 7.32
C GLU A 39 -10.03 0.37 6.03
N VAL A 40 -9.06 -0.09 5.24
CA VAL A 40 -9.36 -0.95 4.08
C VAL A 40 -10.04 -2.23 4.54
N LEU A 41 -9.55 -2.85 5.62
CA LEU A 41 -10.14 -4.06 6.19
C LEU A 41 -11.56 -3.84 6.67
N GLU A 42 -11.87 -2.68 7.24
CA GLU A 42 -13.20 -2.35 7.75
C GLU A 42 -14.30 -2.45 6.68
N HIS A 43 -13.95 -2.20 5.42
CA HIS A 43 -14.91 -2.37 4.32
C HIS A 43 -15.43 -3.80 4.20
N PHE A 44 -14.63 -4.79 4.59
CA PHE A 44 -14.90 -6.21 4.35
C PHE A 44 -15.19 -6.98 5.62
N GLN A 45 -14.87 -6.41 6.77
CA GLN A 45 -15.06 -7.06 8.07
C GLN A 45 -16.53 -7.49 8.26
N TRP A 46 -16.71 -8.69 8.74
CA TRP A 46 -18.02 -9.28 9.06
C TRP A 46 -18.92 -9.61 7.85
N LYS A 47 -18.41 -9.43 6.63
CA LYS A 47 -19.17 -9.71 5.41
C LYS A 47 -18.87 -11.11 4.88
N SER A 48 -19.90 -11.79 4.37
CA SER A 48 -19.74 -13.05 3.65
C SER A 48 -19.10 -12.79 2.28
N LYS A 49 -18.65 -13.85 1.61
CA LYS A 49 -18.09 -13.76 0.26
C LYS A 49 -19.07 -13.09 -0.71
N GLU A 50 -20.33 -13.49 -0.65
CA GLU A 50 -21.39 -12.95 -1.51
C GLU A 50 -21.65 -11.48 -1.23
N GLU A 51 -21.66 -11.08 0.04
CA GLU A 51 -21.81 -9.68 0.45
C GLU A 51 -20.64 -8.82 -0.04
N ILE A 52 -19.41 -9.35 0.05
CA ILE A 52 -18.21 -8.66 -0.43
C ILE A 52 -18.29 -8.39 -1.93
N GLU A 53 -18.72 -9.38 -2.73
CA GLU A 53 -18.84 -9.23 -4.18
C GLU A 53 -19.79 -8.09 -4.56
N LYS A 54 -20.92 -7.98 -3.87
CA LYS A 54 -21.89 -6.89 -4.07
C LYS A 54 -21.34 -5.56 -3.58
N TYR A 55 -20.74 -5.55 -2.40
CA TYR A 55 -20.19 -4.35 -1.78
C TYR A 55 -19.13 -3.71 -2.65
N VAL A 56 -18.20 -4.48 -3.19
CA VAL A 56 -17.13 -3.97 -4.06
C VAL A 56 -17.71 -3.24 -5.27
N LYS A 57 -18.76 -3.77 -5.88
CA LYS A 57 -19.40 -3.14 -7.04
C LYS A 57 -20.02 -1.79 -6.71
N SER A 58 -20.61 -1.66 -5.54
CA SER A 58 -21.35 -0.46 -5.13
C SER A 58 -20.49 0.59 -4.44
N ASN A 59 -19.30 0.22 -3.93
CA ASN A 59 -18.48 1.09 -3.07
C ASN A 59 -17.05 1.26 -3.58
N LYS A 60 -16.82 1.18 -4.88
CA LYS A 60 -15.48 1.31 -5.47
C LYS A 60 -14.80 2.63 -5.10
N ASP A 61 -15.56 3.72 -5.09
CA ASP A 61 -14.98 5.04 -4.80
C ASP A 61 -14.50 5.12 -3.34
N ASP A 62 -15.29 4.62 -2.40
CA ASP A 62 -14.93 4.62 -0.99
C ASP A 62 -13.72 3.71 -0.72
N ILE A 63 -13.71 2.52 -1.33
CA ILE A 63 -12.57 1.61 -1.25
C ILE A 63 -11.33 2.27 -1.86
N GLY A 64 -11.51 2.94 -2.99
CA GLY A 64 -10.44 3.66 -3.68
C GLY A 64 -9.83 4.76 -2.82
N GLU A 65 -10.64 5.50 -2.07
CA GLU A 65 -10.15 6.53 -1.15
C GLU A 65 -9.26 5.94 -0.07
N GLU A 66 -9.66 4.81 0.54
CA GLU A 66 -8.86 4.16 1.56
C GLU A 66 -7.55 3.57 1.01
N LEU A 67 -7.61 2.97 -0.19
CA LEU A 67 -6.41 2.48 -0.85
C LEU A 67 -5.47 3.64 -1.22
N ALA A 68 -6.03 4.78 -1.61
CA ALA A 68 -5.25 5.98 -1.90
C ALA A 68 -4.52 6.49 -0.64
N ASP A 69 -5.19 6.46 0.51
CA ASP A 69 -4.55 6.86 1.78
C ASP A 69 -3.36 5.95 2.11
N VAL A 70 -3.51 4.63 1.96
CA VAL A 70 -2.41 3.68 2.15
C VAL A 70 -1.26 3.99 1.18
N PHE A 71 -1.57 4.18 -0.08
CA PHE A 71 -0.58 4.49 -1.12
C PHE A 71 0.16 5.79 -0.82
N ASN A 72 -0.56 6.81 -0.41
CA ASN A 72 0.01 8.12 -0.11
C ASN A 72 0.98 8.05 1.09
N TRP A 73 0.66 7.30 2.13
CA TRP A 73 1.59 7.10 3.25
C TRP A 73 2.83 6.32 2.85
N VAL A 74 2.70 5.34 1.96
CA VAL A 74 3.86 4.64 1.40
C VAL A 74 4.79 5.62 0.68
N LEU A 75 4.23 6.53 -0.13
CA LEU A 75 5.03 7.51 -0.87
C LEU A 75 5.71 8.51 0.04
N ILE A 76 5.01 9.02 1.06
CA ILE A 76 5.59 9.97 2.02
C ILE A 76 6.74 9.31 2.79
N MET A 77 6.52 8.10 3.30
CA MET A 77 7.54 7.37 4.04
C MET A 77 8.75 7.05 3.16
N SER A 78 8.52 6.62 1.93
CA SER A 78 9.59 6.35 0.96
C SER A 78 10.42 7.60 0.68
N HIS A 79 9.75 8.74 0.49
CA HIS A 79 10.40 10.02 0.29
C HIS A 79 11.28 10.41 1.48
N ASP A 80 10.74 10.32 2.69
CA ASP A 80 11.43 10.76 3.90
C ASP A 80 12.65 9.89 4.23
N ILE A 81 12.57 8.60 3.94
CA ILE A 81 13.67 7.66 4.20
C ILE A 81 14.68 7.62 3.04
N GLY A 82 14.29 8.12 1.87
CA GLY A 82 15.13 8.09 0.68
C GLY A 82 15.09 6.78 -0.08
N ILE A 83 13.90 6.15 -0.12
CA ILE A 83 13.69 4.89 -0.84
C ILE A 83 13.06 5.18 -2.21
N ASP A 84 13.65 4.62 -3.27
CA ASP A 84 13.00 4.55 -4.58
C ASP A 84 12.02 3.38 -4.54
N ILE A 85 10.74 3.67 -4.29
CA ILE A 85 9.74 2.62 -4.05
C ILE A 85 9.44 1.80 -5.31
N VAL A 86 9.53 2.39 -6.50
CA VAL A 86 9.33 1.67 -7.76
C VAL A 86 10.45 0.64 -7.94
N LYS A 87 11.69 1.05 -7.73
CA LYS A 87 12.84 0.14 -7.81
C LYS A 87 12.75 -0.96 -6.76
N ALA A 88 12.39 -0.60 -5.52
CA ALA A 88 12.23 -1.56 -4.44
C ALA A 88 11.12 -2.57 -4.76
N SER A 89 10.01 -2.12 -5.32
CA SER A 89 8.89 -2.97 -5.73
C SER A 89 9.31 -3.96 -6.82
N ASN A 90 9.98 -3.47 -7.87
CA ASN A 90 10.46 -4.33 -8.95
C ASN A 90 11.44 -5.40 -8.45
N LYS A 91 12.37 -4.99 -7.59
CA LYS A 91 13.31 -5.91 -6.96
C LYS A 91 12.61 -6.98 -6.12
N LYS A 92 11.57 -6.56 -5.39
CA LYS A 92 10.80 -7.49 -4.55
C LYS A 92 10.05 -8.52 -5.38
N ILE A 93 9.48 -8.10 -6.50
CA ILE A 93 8.79 -9.00 -7.44
C ILE A 93 9.77 -10.06 -7.96
N GLU A 94 10.95 -9.65 -8.39
CA GLU A 94 11.96 -10.60 -8.87
C GLU A 94 12.40 -11.57 -7.77
N GLY A 95 12.56 -11.08 -6.55
CA GLY A 95 12.86 -11.93 -5.39
C GLY A 95 11.76 -12.95 -5.11
N ASN A 96 10.49 -12.52 -5.23
CA ASN A 96 9.34 -13.40 -5.03
C ASN A 96 9.24 -14.47 -6.12
N LYS A 97 9.57 -14.15 -7.36
CA LYS A 97 9.64 -15.14 -8.45
C LYS A 97 10.60 -16.28 -8.11
N LYS A 98 11.72 -15.97 -7.46
CA LYS A 98 12.69 -16.97 -7.03
C LYS A 98 12.18 -17.80 -5.86
N LYS A 99 11.47 -17.18 -4.90
CA LYS A 99 10.88 -17.86 -3.72
C LYS A 99 9.71 -18.75 -4.11
N TYR A 100 8.95 -18.36 -5.14
CA TYR A 100 7.74 -19.03 -5.59
C TYR A 100 7.85 -19.45 -7.05
N PRO A 101 8.72 -20.44 -7.39
CA PRO A 101 8.81 -20.92 -8.77
C PRO A 101 7.44 -21.45 -9.25
N VAL A 102 7.10 -21.17 -10.50
CA VAL A 102 5.79 -21.57 -11.06
C VAL A 102 5.54 -23.07 -10.86
N ALA A 103 6.54 -23.90 -11.10
CA ALA A 103 6.43 -25.36 -10.96
C ALA A 103 6.01 -25.81 -9.56
N LYS A 104 6.36 -25.05 -8.52
CA LYS A 104 6.05 -25.40 -7.12
C LYS A 104 4.86 -24.65 -6.55
N ALA A 105 4.64 -23.42 -7.01
CA ALA A 105 3.67 -22.51 -6.40
C ALA A 105 2.32 -22.44 -7.11
N LYS A 106 2.25 -22.84 -8.38
CA LYS A 106 1.03 -22.71 -9.18
C LYS A 106 -0.14 -23.43 -8.53
N GLY A 107 -1.24 -22.70 -8.32
CA GLY A 107 -2.45 -23.24 -7.71
C GLY A 107 -2.38 -23.42 -6.19
N LYS A 108 -1.33 -22.95 -5.53
CA LYS A 108 -1.12 -23.09 -4.09
C LYS A 108 -0.86 -21.73 -3.44
N HIS A 109 -1.34 -21.53 -2.21
CA HIS A 109 -1.02 -20.35 -1.41
C HIS A 109 -0.01 -20.66 -0.30
N THR A 110 0.67 -21.79 -0.38
CA THR A 110 1.66 -22.24 0.59
C THR A 110 2.84 -21.27 0.65
N LYS A 111 3.29 -20.90 1.85
CA LYS A 111 4.44 -20.01 2.03
C LYS A 111 5.71 -20.66 1.46
N TYR A 112 6.61 -19.84 0.91
CA TYR A 112 7.81 -20.30 0.17
C TYR A 112 8.67 -21.31 0.95
N ASN A 113 8.75 -21.18 2.28
CA ASN A 113 9.55 -22.08 3.10
C ASN A 113 8.87 -23.42 3.40
N LYS A 114 7.67 -23.62 2.89
CA LYS A 114 6.89 -24.87 3.01
C LYS A 114 6.61 -25.53 1.67
N LEU A 115 7.08 -24.92 0.59
CA LEU A 115 6.94 -25.50 -0.77
C LEU A 115 7.85 -26.69 -1.01
#